data_64a7ce8377174975de25e44b7cc2253a
#
_entry.id   64a7ce8377174975de25e44b7cc2253a
#
_cell.length_a   1.000
_cell.length_b   1.000
_cell.length_c   1.000
_cell.angle_alpha   90.00
_cell.angle_beta   90.00
_cell.angle_gamma   90.00
#
_symmetry.space_group_name_H-M   'P 1'
#
loop_
_entity.id
_entity.type
_entity.pdbx_description
1 polymer ?
#
loop_
_entity_poly.entity_id
_entity_poly.type
_entity_poly.pdbx_seq_one_letter_code
_entity_poly.pdbx_strand_id
1 'polypeptide(L)'
;MPSLPPLPSWREIHERLHVVFPKGCPNRAHCVWEISARTVFVMLYVGAVESHDTWVRPNQVTRMTDAQSRKRDDASRLNWVESSLESSKGEIPGRWYADNTRESIRDDTIRYALIPNGAVIEREGLAPTSPKPRYALASGFAELLDPELGGHQLEKAIEAWRENNLSAGARARIAIRRKGAALGGEHVMVSFPSGETRRMSPGPSSYISKAVVEEFAPRFLGEPGVVWLSESRNKVVSRDDELAREIGLSIRVDRNLPDIILVDLAPQHPLLVFIEVVATDGPVSEERKAALTALAEEAGFQTRQMAFVTAFLDRSEAAFKRAVDNLAWDSFAWFVTEPSHLLRFYKGRSQPVKKLSQWI
;
A
#
# COMPACT_ATOMS: atom_id res chain seq x y z
N MET A 1 9.87 -24.64 33.04
CA MET A 1 8.89 -24.13 32.06
C MET A 1 9.50 -22.87 31.46
N PRO A 2 9.38 -22.59 30.17
CA PRO A 2 9.83 -21.32 29.66
C PRO A 2 9.08 -20.19 30.37
N SER A 3 9.76 -19.12 30.75
CA SER A 3 9.16 -17.94 31.33
C SER A 3 8.19 -17.32 30.31
N LEU A 4 7.02 -16.88 30.77
CA LEU A 4 6.09 -16.19 29.89
C LEU A 4 6.70 -14.84 29.42
N PRO A 5 6.37 -14.39 28.21
CA PRO A 5 6.93 -13.15 27.70
C PRO A 5 6.52 -11.95 28.57
N PRO A 6 7.32 -10.86 28.60
CA PRO A 6 6.93 -9.60 29.20
C PRO A 6 5.56 -9.14 28.69
N LEU A 7 4.73 -8.57 29.56
CA LEU A 7 3.35 -8.24 29.24
C LEU A 7 3.08 -6.75 29.42
N PRO A 8 3.19 -5.92 28.38
CA PRO A 8 2.69 -4.55 28.41
C PRO A 8 1.16 -4.53 28.49
N SER A 9 0.57 -3.40 28.81
CA SER A 9 -0.89 -3.24 28.69
C SER A 9 -1.32 -3.24 27.22
N TRP A 10 -2.58 -3.62 26.96
CA TRP A 10 -3.08 -3.56 25.58
C TRP A 10 -3.08 -2.13 25.01
N ARG A 11 -3.12 -1.08 25.87
CA ARG A 11 -3.01 0.32 25.44
C ARG A 11 -1.59 0.67 24.99
N GLU A 12 -0.58 0.25 25.74
CA GLU A 12 0.83 0.39 25.33
C GLU A 12 1.11 -0.36 24.04
N ILE A 13 0.54 -1.56 23.88
CA ILE A 13 0.59 -2.30 22.61
C ILE A 13 -0.07 -1.48 21.50
N HIS A 14 -1.24 -0.91 21.74
CA HIS A 14 -1.95 -0.10 20.74
C HIS A 14 -1.12 1.08 20.25
N GLU A 15 -0.52 1.83 21.15
CA GLU A 15 0.40 2.92 20.82
C GLU A 15 1.58 2.41 19.98
N ARG A 16 2.18 1.29 20.39
CA ARG A 16 3.33 0.69 19.73
C ARG A 16 2.98 0.17 18.33
N LEU A 17 1.79 -0.40 18.12
CA LEU A 17 1.31 -0.80 16.79
C LEU A 17 1.26 0.37 15.82
N HIS A 18 0.91 1.57 16.27
CA HIS A 18 0.92 2.76 15.42
C HIS A 18 2.33 3.15 14.96
N VAL A 19 3.35 2.86 15.77
CA VAL A 19 4.75 3.08 15.42
C VAL A 19 5.25 1.95 14.51
N VAL A 20 4.99 0.68 14.85
CA VAL A 20 5.43 -0.47 14.06
C VAL A 20 4.80 -0.48 12.66
N PHE A 21 3.52 -0.13 12.55
CA PHE A 21 2.77 -0.05 11.29
C PHE A 21 2.43 1.40 10.93
N PRO A 22 3.37 2.20 10.39
CA PRO A 22 3.12 3.58 10.00
C PRO A 22 2.23 3.66 8.76
N LYS A 23 1.81 4.89 8.40
CA LYS A 23 1.09 5.14 7.15
C LYS A 23 1.92 4.62 5.97
N GLY A 24 1.32 3.77 5.14
CA GLY A 24 1.99 3.09 4.02
C GLY A 24 2.08 1.57 4.17
N CYS A 25 1.92 1.02 5.39
CA CYS A 25 1.81 -0.42 5.57
C CYS A 25 0.54 -0.99 4.91
N PRO A 26 0.59 -2.18 4.32
CA PRO A 26 -0.59 -2.88 3.82
C PRO A 26 -1.62 -3.10 4.93
N ASN A 27 -2.88 -2.86 4.62
CA ASN A 27 -4.00 -3.11 5.53
C ASN A 27 -3.85 -2.47 6.93
N ARG A 28 -3.10 -1.35 6.99
CA ARG A 28 -2.72 -0.67 8.23
C ARG A 28 -3.88 -0.44 9.20
N ALA A 29 -5.05 -0.05 8.70
CA ALA A 29 -6.21 0.17 9.56
C ALA A 29 -6.46 -1.03 10.48
N HIS A 30 -6.48 -2.24 9.90
CA HIS A 30 -6.68 -3.48 10.65
C HIS A 30 -5.46 -3.91 11.49
N CYS A 31 -4.25 -3.39 11.21
CA CYS A 31 -3.08 -3.63 12.06
C CYS A 31 -3.11 -2.81 13.35
N VAL A 32 -3.69 -1.61 13.33
CA VAL A 32 -3.61 -0.62 14.42
C VAL A 32 -4.93 -0.37 15.14
N TRP A 33 -5.98 -1.13 14.88
CA TRP A 33 -7.25 -1.04 15.62
C TRP A 33 -7.09 -1.54 17.05
N GLU A 34 -7.98 -1.08 17.95
CA GLU A 34 -8.03 -1.56 19.33
C GLU A 34 -8.16 -3.09 19.41
N ILE A 35 -8.99 -3.69 18.55
CA ILE A 35 -9.16 -5.14 18.46
C ILE A 35 -7.85 -5.86 18.12
N SER A 36 -6.98 -5.24 17.33
CA SER A 36 -5.65 -5.78 16.99
C SER A 36 -4.72 -5.73 18.19
N ALA A 37 -4.71 -4.61 18.92
CA ALA A 37 -3.92 -4.47 20.14
C ALA A 37 -4.36 -5.48 21.21
N ARG A 38 -5.66 -5.67 21.38
CA ARG A 38 -6.21 -6.66 22.31
C ARG A 38 -5.95 -8.11 21.85
N THR A 39 -5.93 -8.37 20.56
CA THR A 39 -5.55 -9.67 20.01
C THR A 39 -4.08 -9.98 20.29
N VAL A 40 -3.19 -9.03 20.04
CA VAL A 40 -1.76 -9.15 20.33
C VAL A 40 -1.53 -9.30 21.86
N PHE A 41 -2.25 -8.53 22.66
CA PHE A 41 -2.20 -8.67 24.11
C PHE A 41 -2.54 -10.08 24.59
N VAL A 42 -3.63 -10.68 24.07
CA VAL A 42 -4.02 -12.05 24.44
C VAL A 42 -2.96 -13.07 24.00
N MET A 43 -2.35 -12.89 22.83
CA MET A 43 -1.25 -13.75 22.39
C MET A 43 -0.07 -13.69 23.36
N LEU A 44 0.38 -12.50 23.75
CA LEU A 44 1.41 -12.35 24.79
C LEU A 44 0.97 -12.91 26.13
N TYR A 45 -0.29 -12.66 26.52
CA TYR A 45 -0.84 -13.08 27.79
C TYR A 45 -0.75 -14.60 27.99
N VAL A 46 -1.04 -15.38 26.95
CA VAL A 46 -0.95 -16.85 27.02
C VAL A 46 0.44 -17.39 26.62
N GLY A 47 1.37 -16.51 26.27
CA GLY A 47 2.69 -16.93 25.82
C GLY A 47 2.69 -17.50 24.40
N ALA A 48 1.71 -17.17 23.55
CA ALA A 48 1.64 -17.60 22.16
C ALA A 48 2.63 -16.80 21.31
N VAL A 49 3.88 -17.20 21.40
CA VAL A 49 5.01 -16.71 20.61
C VAL A 49 5.65 -17.91 19.93
N GLU A 50 6.08 -17.72 18.69
CA GLU A 50 6.66 -18.77 17.82
C GLU A 50 7.67 -19.67 18.55
N SER A 51 8.54 -19.09 19.36
CA SER A 51 9.57 -19.81 20.13
C SER A 51 9.01 -20.68 21.27
N HIS A 52 7.74 -20.55 21.64
CA HIS A 52 7.18 -21.20 22.84
C HIS A 52 6.24 -22.37 22.53
N ASP A 53 6.01 -22.72 21.25
CA ASP A 53 5.02 -23.73 20.79
C ASP A 53 3.62 -23.57 21.44
N THR A 54 3.27 -22.35 21.84
CA THR A 54 1.96 -22.01 22.39
C THR A 54 1.17 -21.23 21.35
N TRP A 55 -0.12 -21.59 21.20
CA TRP A 55 -0.96 -21.05 20.14
C TRP A 55 -2.30 -20.57 20.69
N VAL A 56 -2.91 -19.59 20.03
CA VAL A 56 -4.24 -19.09 20.38
C VAL A 56 -5.26 -19.37 19.26
N ARG A 57 -6.52 -19.26 19.63
CA ARG A 57 -7.66 -19.19 18.71
C ARG A 57 -8.47 -17.91 18.97
N PRO A 58 -9.16 -17.36 17.97
CA PRO A 58 -9.84 -16.06 18.05
C PRO A 58 -10.83 -15.93 19.22
N ASN A 59 -11.48 -17.02 19.61
CA ASN A 59 -12.44 -16.99 20.72
C ASN A 59 -11.79 -16.75 22.11
N GLN A 60 -10.49 -16.97 22.27
CA GLN A 60 -9.80 -16.56 23.51
C GLN A 60 -9.77 -15.05 23.63
N VAL A 61 -9.62 -14.32 22.51
CA VAL A 61 -9.69 -12.85 22.50
C VAL A 61 -11.07 -12.34 22.92
N THR A 62 -12.14 -12.97 22.39
CA THR A 62 -13.51 -12.57 22.79
C THR A 62 -13.81 -12.83 24.25
N ARG A 63 -13.24 -13.89 24.83
CA ARG A 63 -13.45 -14.32 26.22
C ARG A 63 -12.65 -13.53 27.25
N MET A 64 -11.62 -12.81 26.85
CA MET A 64 -10.85 -11.97 27.77
C MET A 64 -11.75 -10.92 28.42
N THR A 65 -11.45 -10.59 29.66
CA THR A 65 -12.13 -9.53 30.41
C THR A 65 -11.12 -8.53 30.97
N ASP A 66 -11.56 -7.33 31.32
CA ASP A 66 -10.68 -6.36 31.97
C ASP A 66 -10.18 -6.85 33.33
N ALA A 67 -11.01 -7.60 34.05
CA ALA A 67 -10.60 -8.19 35.33
C ALA A 67 -9.49 -9.23 35.13
N GLN A 68 -9.59 -10.08 34.12
CA GLN A 68 -8.57 -11.08 33.82
C GLN A 68 -7.28 -10.44 33.30
N SER A 69 -7.39 -9.46 32.40
CA SER A 69 -6.21 -8.77 31.81
C SER A 69 -5.32 -8.06 32.83
N ARG A 70 -5.85 -7.77 34.02
CA ARG A 70 -5.09 -7.17 35.15
C ARG A 70 -4.29 -8.19 35.93
N LYS A 71 -4.59 -9.49 35.83
CA LYS A 71 -3.86 -10.57 36.49
C LYS A 71 -2.64 -10.91 35.64
N ARG A 72 -1.48 -10.38 36.03
CA ARG A 72 -0.26 -10.45 35.20
C ARG A 72 0.77 -11.45 35.70
N ASP A 73 0.53 -12.06 36.84
CA ASP A 73 1.40 -13.11 37.39
C ASP A 73 1.29 -14.39 36.55
N ASP A 74 2.39 -15.13 36.44
CA ASP A 74 2.49 -16.31 35.57
C ASP A 74 1.48 -17.41 35.96
N ALA A 75 1.20 -17.58 37.22
CA ALA A 75 0.23 -18.61 37.67
C ALA A 75 -1.18 -18.27 37.16
N SER A 76 -1.62 -17.02 37.28
CA SER A 76 -2.92 -16.56 36.78
C SER A 76 -3.02 -16.64 35.27
N ARG A 77 -1.93 -16.33 34.55
CA ARG A 77 -1.84 -16.38 33.10
C ARG A 77 -1.95 -17.83 32.61
N LEU A 78 -1.16 -18.75 33.17
CA LEU A 78 -1.17 -20.17 32.80
C LEU A 78 -2.50 -20.85 33.09
N ASN A 79 -3.10 -20.57 34.27
CA ASN A 79 -4.42 -21.10 34.60
C ASN A 79 -5.51 -20.62 33.62
N TRP A 80 -5.40 -19.38 33.14
CA TRP A 80 -6.34 -18.86 32.16
C TRP A 80 -6.17 -19.48 30.76
N VAL A 81 -4.96 -19.92 30.39
CA VAL A 81 -4.73 -20.63 29.11
C VAL A 81 -5.65 -21.85 29.01
N GLU A 82 -5.68 -22.68 30.04
CA GLU A 82 -6.50 -23.90 30.07
C GLU A 82 -8.00 -23.55 30.10
N SER A 83 -8.41 -22.74 31.07
CA SER A 83 -9.82 -22.37 31.25
C SER A 83 -10.44 -21.63 30.06
N SER A 84 -9.64 -20.84 29.32
CA SER A 84 -10.12 -20.13 28.14
C SER A 84 -10.36 -21.02 26.93
N LEU A 85 -9.75 -22.20 26.89
CA LEU A 85 -9.93 -23.18 25.82
C LEU A 85 -11.13 -24.12 26.07
N GLU A 86 -11.58 -24.24 27.30
CA GLU A 86 -12.73 -25.05 27.64
C GLU A 86 -14.02 -24.49 27.00
N SER A 87 -14.95 -25.39 26.67
CA SER A 87 -16.27 -24.98 26.20
C SER A 87 -17.09 -24.41 27.35
N SER A 88 -17.13 -23.08 27.51
CA SER A 88 -18.00 -22.46 28.48
C SER A 88 -19.48 -22.68 28.10
N LYS A 89 -20.25 -23.34 28.95
CA LYS A 89 -21.70 -23.42 28.87
C LYS A 89 -22.32 -22.18 29.51
N GLY A 90 -22.13 -21.00 28.94
CA GLY A 90 -22.73 -19.79 29.50
C GLY A 90 -22.06 -18.50 29.03
N GLU A 91 -22.74 -17.40 29.35
CA GLU A 91 -22.25 -16.08 29.05
C GLU A 91 -21.11 -15.70 30.03
N ILE A 92 -20.01 -15.16 29.52
CA ILE A 92 -18.90 -14.64 30.35
C ILE A 92 -19.17 -13.17 30.62
N PRO A 93 -19.51 -12.78 31.87
CA PRO A 93 -19.77 -11.38 32.22
C PRO A 93 -18.51 -10.52 32.00
N GLY A 94 -18.70 -9.37 31.35
CA GLY A 94 -17.60 -8.43 31.13
C GLY A 94 -16.57 -8.86 30.10
N ARG A 95 -16.88 -9.85 29.25
CA ARG A 95 -16.01 -10.22 28.12
C ARG A 95 -15.79 -9.05 27.16
N TRP A 96 -14.61 -8.98 26.55
CA TRP A 96 -14.26 -7.88 25.67
C TRP A 96 -15.12 -7.80 24.42
N TYR A 97 -15.51 -8.93 23.84
CA TYR A 97 -16.27 -8.96 22.59
C TYR A 97 -17.33 -10.06 22.60
N ALA A 98 -18.37 -9.87 21.83
CA ALA A 98 -19.38 -10.90 21.56
C ALA A 98 -18.77 -12.06 20.73
N ASP A 99 -19.39 -13.26 20.80
CA ASP A 99 -18.83 -14.46 20.14
C ASP A 99 -18.74 -14.34 18.61
N ASN A 100 -19.65 -13.59 17.99
CA ASN A 100 -19.63 -13.34 16.54
C ASN A 100 -18.42 -12.49 16.11
N THR A 101 -17.78 -11.70 16.99
CA THR A 101 -16.58 -10.93 16.71
C THR A 101 -15.36 -11.83 16.41
N ARG A 102 -15.39 -13.11 16.78
CA ARG A 102 -14.32 -14.08 16.49
C ARG A 102 -13.97 -14.18 15.00
N GLU A 103 -14.93 -13.97 14.11
CA GLU A 103 -14.73 -14.03 12.66
C GLU A 103 -13.94 -12.82 12.18
N SER A 104 -14.29 -11.62 12.64
CA SER A 104 -13.56 -10.39 12.34
C SER A 104 -12.13 -10.42 12.93
N ILE A 105 -11.96 -10.99 14.13
CA ILE A 105 -10.61 -11.20 14.71
C ILE A 105 -9.79 -12.12 13.81
N ARG A 106 -10.37 -13.25 13.35
CA ARG A 106 -9.68 -14.22 12.50
C ARG A 106 -9.36 -13.64 11.14
N ASP A 107 -10.36 -13.11 10.45
CA ASP A 107 -10.26 -12.80 9.03
C ASP A 107 -9.69 -11.40 8.81
N ASP A 108 -10.23 -10.36 9.47
CA ASP A 108 -9.80 -8.98 9.23
C ASP A 108 -8.49 -8.65 9.97
N THR A 109 -8.40 -9.02 11.26
CA THR A 109 -7.26 -8.67 12.10
C THR A 109 -6.07 -9.61 11.85
N ILE A 110 -6.26 -10.92 11.98
CA ILE A 110 -5.14 -11.87 11.93
C ILE A 110 -4.75 -12.15 10.48
N ARG A 111 -5.65 -12.70 9.66
CA ARG A 111 -5.33 -13.20 8.32
C ARG A 111 -5.12 -12.09 7.30
N TYR A 112 -5.96 -11.07 7.33
CA TYR A 112 -5.88 -9.98 6.36
C TYR A 112 -4.81 -8.94 6.71
N ALA A 113 -4.51 -8.75 7.99
CA ALA A 113 -3.61 -7.69 8.43
C ALA A 113 -2.31 -8.18 9.06
N LEU A 114 -2.36 -8.92 10.18
CA LEU A 114 -1.16 -9.22 10.96
C LEU A 114 -0.25 -10.27 10.31
N ILE A 115 -0.81 -11.33 9.70
CA ILE A 115 -0.01 -12.36 8.99
C ILE A 115 0.70 -11.78 7.77
N PRO A 116 0.05 -11.05 6.83
CA PRO A 116 0.72 -10.50 5.66
C PRO A 116 1.80 -9.46 5.98
N ASN A 117 1.75 -8.88 7.17
CA ASN A 117 2.77 -7.95 7.66
C ASN A 117 3.84 -8.63 8.54
N GLY A 118 3.83 -9.96 8.67
CA GLY A 118 4.85 -10.71 9.40
C GLY A 118 4.79 -10.62 10.94
N ALA A 119 3.68 -10.13 11.50
CA ALA A 119 3.52 -10.00 12.95
C ALA A 119 2.98 -11.28 13.61
N VAL A 120 2.20 -12.06 12.88
CA VAL A 120 1.56 -13.30 13.35
C VAL A 120 1.87 -14.42 12.37
N ILE A 121 2.09 -15.60 12.90
CA ILE A 121 2.24 -16.86 12.16
C ILE A 121 1.05 -17.79 12.39
N GLU A 122 0.78 -18.64 11.41
CA GLU A 122 -0.25 -19.68 11.49
C GLU A 122 0.41 -21.06 11.59
N ARG A 123 -0.06 -21.90 12.49
CA ARG A 123 0.44 -23.27 12.71
C ARG A 123 0.16 -24.13 11.49
N GLU A 124 1.21 -24.72 10.95
CA GLU A 124 1.13 -25.61 9.80
C GLU A 124 0.47 -26.96 10.13
N GLY A 125 -0.03 -27.63 9.12
CA GLY A 125 -0.58 -29.00 9.22
C GLY A 125 -1.96 -29.10 9.87
N LEU A 126 -2.64 -27.99 10.18
CA LEU A 126 -4.01 -28.00 10.70
C LEU A 126 -5.04 -27.85 9.58
N ALA A 127 -6.05 -28.71 9.56
CA ALA A 127 -7.18 -28.56 8.66
C ALA A 127 -7.87 -27.18 8.89
N PRO A 128 -8.44 -26.53 7.83
CA PRO A 128 -9.12 -25.23 7.96
C PRO A 128 -10.22 -25.21 9.02
N THR A 129 -10.92 -26.32 9.21
CA THR A 129 -12.01 -26.50 10.18
C THR A 129 -11.56 -26.94 11.56
N SER A 130 -10.27 -27.14 11.79
CA SER A 130 -9.75 -27.60 13.07
C SER A 130 -10.05 -26.60 14.20
N PRO A 131 -10.62 -27.09 15.34
CA PRO A 131 -10.87 -26.23 16.50
C PRO A 131 -9.60 -25.95 17.33
N LYS A 132 -8.46 -26.53 16.96
CA LYS A 132 -7.20 -26.35 17.71
C LYS A 132 -6.69 -24.91 17.60
N PRO A 133 -6.01 -24.40 18.64
CA PRO A 133 -5.28 -23.13 18.57
C PRO A 133 -4.24 -23.15 17.45
N ARG A 134 -4.14 -22.03 16.70
CA ARG A 134 -3.33 -22.01 15.49
C ARG A 134 -2.53 -20.73 15.21
N TYR A 135 -2.70 -19.67 15.99
CA TYR A 135 -2.03 -18.41 15.77
C TYR A 135 -1.06 -18.10 16.90
N ALA A 136 0.12 -17.58 16.55
CA ALA A 136 1.11 -17.08 17.50
C ALA A 136 1.79 -15.83 16.94
N LEU A 137 2.37 -15.01 17.81
CA LEU A 137 3.22 -13.91 17.38
C LEU A 137 4.52 -14.45 16.79
N ALA A 138 4.98 -13.87 15.70
CA ALA A 138 6.34 -14.09 15.23
C ALA A 138 7.35 -13.59 16.29
N SER A 139 8.42 -14.33 16.53
CA SER A 139 9.40 -14.01 17.60
C SER A 139 9.94 -12.59 17.50
N GLY A 140 10.40 -12.18 16.33
CA GLY A 140 10.93 -10.83 16.12
C GLY A 140 9.90 -9.72 16.28
N PHE A 141 8.59 -9.99 16.08
CA PHE A 141 7.54 -9.01 16.37
C PHE A 141 7.24 -8.94 17.88
N ALA A 142 7.24 -10.08 18.57
CA ALA A 142 7.03 -10.12 20.02
C ALA A 142 8.11 -9.33 20.78
N GLU A 143 9.37 -9.40 20.33
CA GLU A 143 10.49 -8.63 20.90
C GLU A 143 10.26 -7.11 20.81
N LEU A 144 9.61 -6.62 19.74
CA LEU A 144 9.27 -5.20 19.62
C LEU A 144 8.26 -4.72 20.66
N LEU A 145 7.60 -5.64 21.37
CA LEU A 145 6.57 -5.34 22.37
C LEU A 145 7.11 -5.41 23.79
N ASP A 146 8.40 -5.67 23.98
CA ASP A 146 9.04 -5.64 25.29
C ASP A 146 8.89 -4.23 25.91
N PRO A 147 8.31 -4.10 27.12
CA PRO A 147 8.15 -2.82 27.80
C PRO A 147 9.47 -2.08 28.06
N GLU A 148 10.57 -2.82 28.22
CA GLU A 148 11.89 -2.25 28.49
C GLU A 148 12.55 -1.70 27.22
N LEU A 149 12.09 -2.13 26.05
CA LEU A 149 12.59 -1.63 24.77
C LEU A 149 11.97 -0.28 24.43
N GLY A 150 12.75 0.80 24.45
CA GLY A 150 12.27 2.16 24.23
C GLY A 150 13.24 3.05 23.47
N GLY A 151 12.82 4.28 23.15
CA GLY A 151 13.63 5.32 22.53
C GLY A 151 14.29 4.85 21.23
N HIS A 152 15.54 5.25 21.02
CA HIS A 152 16.30 4.94 19.79
C HIS A 152 16.53 3.43 19.57
N GLN A 153 16.62 2.63 20.63
CA GLN A 153 16.75 1.18 20.49
C GLN A 153 15.49 0.55 19.88
N LEU A 154 14.32 0.97 20.32
CA LEU A 154 13.04 0.54 19.72
C LEU A 154 12.93 0.98 18.27
N GLU A 155 13.27 2.22 17.94
CA GLU A 155 13.23 2.72 16.56
C GLU A 155 14.10 1.87 15.64
N LYS A 156 15.34 1.60 16.04
CA LYS A 156 16.27 0.76 15.30
C LYS A 156 15.76 -0.68 15.13
N ALA A 157 15.21 -1.27 16.20
CA ALA A 157 14.64 -2.61 16.16
C ALA A 157 13.43 -2.68 15.21
N ILE A 158 12.55 -1.68 15.24
CA ILE A 158 11.41 -1.57 14.31
C ILE A 158 11.87 -1.44 12.86
N GLU A 159 12.89 -0.65 12.59
CA GLU A 159 13.43 -0.51 11.24
C GLU A 159 14.00 -1.82 10.71
N ALA A 160 14.83 -2.49 11.50
CA ALA A 160 15.37 -3.80 11.14
C ALA A 160 14.26 -4.85 10.94
N TRP A 161 13.25 -4.87 11.80
CA TRP A 161 12.11 -5.77 11.64
C TRP A 161 11.34 -5.50 10.34
N ARG A 162 11.09 -4.23 10.01
CA ARG A 162 10.41 -3.85 8.75
C ARG A 162 11.21 -4.25 7.52
N GLU A 163 12.54 -4.15 7.55
CA GLU A 163 13.40 -4.56 6.46
C GLU A 163 13.26 -6.05 6.15
N ASN A 164 13.10 -6.86 7.17
CA ASN A 164 13.00 -8.31 7.05
C ASN A 164 11.58 -8.81 6.74
N ASN A 165 10.54 -8.11 7.19
CA ASN A 165 9.16 -8.61 7.17
C ASN A 165 8.23 -7.89 6.19
N LEU A 166 8.54 -6.65 5.80
CA LEU A 166 7.71 -5.90 4.85
C LEU A 166 8.26 -6.03 3.43
N SER A 167 7.37 -6.17 2.45
CA SER A 167 7.74 -6.17 1.04
C SER A 167 8.47 -4.88 0.64
N ALA A 168 9.32 -4.95 -0.39
CA ALA A 168 10.00 -3.77 -0.93
C ALA A 168 9.02 -2.63 -1.28
N GLY A 169 7.85 -2.97 -1.86
CA GLY A 169 6.79 -1.99 -2.15
C GLY A 169 6.20 -1.34 -0.89
N ALA A 170 5.98 -2.12 0.18
CA ALA A 170 5.50 -1.56 1.45
C ALA A 170 6.54 -0.61 2.07
N ARG A 171 7.81 -0.99 2.07
CA ARG A 171 8.92 -0.14 2.54
C ARG A 171 9.06 1.14 1.73
N ALA A 172 8.95 1.05 0.42
CA ALA A 172 8.96 2.21 -0.47
C ALA A 172 7.82 3.18 -0.13
N ARG A 173 6.58 2.68 0.05
CA ARG A 173 5.42 3.51 0.47
C ARG A 173 5.66 4.24 1.78
N ILE A 174 6.22 3.55 2.79
CA ILE A 174 6.54 4.15 4.08
C ILE A 174 7.58 5.27 3.91
N ALA A 175 8.65 5.00 3.16
CA ALA A 175 9.69 5.99 2.89
C ALA A 175 9.16 7.22 2.15
N ILE A 176 8.30 7.00 1.15
CA ILE A 176 7.63 8.05 0.39
C ILE A 176 6.77 8.91 1.31
N ARG A 177 5.95 8.28 2.17
CA ARG A 177 5.08 9.02 3.10
C ARG A 177 5.85 9.73 4.19
N ARG A 178 6.97 9.17 4.67
CA ARG A 178 7.89 9.86 5.58
C ARG A 178 8.50 11.09 4.91
N LYS A 179 8.99 10.96 3.68
CA LYS A 179 9.50 12.11 2.90
C LYS A 179 8.41 13.15 2.67
N GLY A 180 7.21 12.74 2.25
CA GLY A 180 6.07 13.64 2.07
C GLY A 180 5.59 14.31 3.36
N ALA A 181 5.71 13.68 4.51
CA ALA A 181 5.38 14.25 5.82
C ALA A 181 6.50 15.17 6.35
N ALA A 182 7.77 14.81 6.12
CA ALA A 182 8.92 15.66 6.43
C ALA A 182 9.01 16.90 5.52
N LEU A 183 8.50 16.79 4.29
CA LEU A 183 8.39 17.85 3.29
C LEU A 183 7.19 18.79 3.53
N GLY A 184 6.61 18.83 4.72
CA GLY A 184 5.52 19.75 5.08
C GLY A 184 5.79 21.23 4.80
N GLY A 185 6.90 21.55 4.17
CA GLY A 185 7.34 22.85 3.69
C GLY A 185 8.32 22.83 2.52
N GLU A 186 8.86 21.68 2.11
CA GLU A 186 9.84 21.60 1.02
C GLU A 186 9.20 21.19 -0.32
N HIS A 187 9.63 21.86 -1.38
CA HIS A 187 9.19 21.59 -2.74
C HIS A 187 9.77 20.28 -3.28
N VAL A 188 8.99 19.61 -4.13
CA VAL A 188 9.44 18.41 -4.86
C VAL A 188 10.26 18.88 -6.06
N MET A 189 11.55 18.54 -6.10
CA MET A 189 12.41 18.79 -7.27
C MET A 189 12.27 17.65 -8.26
N VAL A 190 11.94 17.95 -9.50
CA VAL A 190 11.82 17.01 -10.62
C VAL A 190 12.95 17.27 -11.60
N SER A 191 13.73 16.23 -11.91
CA SER A 191 14.82 16.29 -12.89
C SER A 191 14.34 15.74 -14.24
N PHE A 192 14.39 16.56 -15.27
CA PHE A 192 13.96 16.20 -16.61
C PHE A 192 15.06 15.44 -17.39
N PRO A 193 14.71 14.65 -18.39
CA PRO A 193 15.69 14.00 -19.27
C PRO A 193 16.67 14.98 -19.92
N SER A 194 16.24 16.22 -20.15
CA SER A 194 17.09 17.32 -20.65
C SER A 194 18.19 17.79 -19.67
N GLY A 195 18.18 17.30 -18.42
CA GLY A 195 19.05 17.77 -17.33
C GLY A 195 18.49 19.00 -16.57
N GLU A 196 17.37 19.56 -17.01
CA GLU A 196 16.70 20.66 -16.34
C GLU A 196 15.98 20.19 -15.09
N THR A 197 15.92 21.01 -14.05
CA THR A 197 15.16 20.73 -12.84
C THR A 197 14.03 21.72 -12.66
N ARG A 198 12.88 21.22 -12.23
CA ARG A 198 11.68 22.02 -11.92
C ARG A 198 11.20 21.75 -10.50
N ARG A 199 10.63 22.78 -9.91
CA ARG A 199 10.11 22.79 -8.56
C ARG A 199 8.60 22.64 -8.57
N MET A 200 8.07 21.65 -7.85
CA MET A 200 6.64 21.41 -7.67
C MET A 200 6.24 21.64 -6.21
N SER A 201 4.98 21.93 -5.98
CA SER A 201 4.39 22.03 -4.65
C SER A 201 4.47 20.68 -3.92
N PRO A 202 4.65 20.66 -2.58
CA PRO A 202 4.67 19.41 -1.84
C PRO A 202 3.31 18.71 -1.91
N GLY A 203 3.32 17.40 -2.17
CA GLY A 203 2.10 16.59 -2.17
C GLY A 203 2.25 15.23 -2.87
N PRO A 204 1.28 14.33 -2.66
CA PRO A 204 1.31 13.01 -3.26
C PRO A 204 1.34 13.03 -4.80
N SER A 205 0.55 13.93 -5.41
CA SER A 205 0.52 14.07 -6.89
C SER A 205 1.88 14.49 -7.44
N SER A 206 2.54 15.48 -6.84
CA SER A 206 3.87 15.94 -7.26
C SER A 206 4.92 14.84 -7.12
N TYR A 207 4.79 13.98 -6.10
CA TYR A 207 5.66 12.84 -5.95
C TYR A 207 5.46 11.79 -7.05
N ILE A 208 4.20 11.49 -7.41
CA ILE A 208 3.90 10.58 -8.52
C ILE A 208 4.40 11.20 -9.84
N SER A 209 4.16 12.50 -10.07
CA SER A 209 4.66 13.21 -11.26
C SER A 209 6.19 13.14 -11.38
N LYS A 210 6.92 13.35 -10.27
CA LYS A 210 8.37 13.15 -10.22
C LYS A 210 8.76 11.75 -10.65
N ALA A 211 8.12 10.73 -10.10
CA ALA A 211 8.41 9.35 -10.43
C ALA A 211 8.07 9.01 -11.90
N VAL A 212 7.02 9.63 -12.47
CA VAL A 212 6.72 9.50 -13.90
C VAL A 212 7.89 10.03 -14.75
N VAL A 213 8.41 11.20 -14.43
CA VAL A 213 9.50 11.80 -15.22
C VAL A 213 10.82 11.07 -15.01
N GLU A 214 11.17 10.71 -13.76
CA GLU A 214 12.49 10.18 -13.42
C GLU A 214 12.60 8.65 -13.48
N GLU A 215 11.44 7.92 -13.38
CA GLU A 215 11.43 6.47 -13.30
C GLU A 215 10.67 5.81 -14.47
N PHE A 216 9.44 6.29 -14.77
CA PHE A 216 8.64 5.73 -15.85
C PHE A 216 9.24 6.08 -17.22
N ALA A 217 9.51 7.36 -17.48
CA ALA A 217 9.97 7.82 -18.78
C ALA A 217 11.23 7.08 -19.24
N PRO A 218 12.34 7.01 -18.47
CA PRO A 218 13.55 6.32 -18.94
C PRO A 218 13.42 4.79 -19.02
N ARG A 219 12.39 4.18 -18.40
CA ARG A 219 12.18 2.72 -18.47
C ARG A 219 11.34 2.28 -19.67
N PHE A 220 10.37 3.08 -20.03
CA PHE A 220 9.37 2.69 -21.03
C PHE A 220 9.46 3.47 -22.33
N LEU A 221 10.27 4.53 -22.39
CA LEU A 221 10.49 5.34 -23.60
C LEU A 221 11.97 5.28 -23.98
N GLY A 222 12.22 5.28 -25.28
CA GLY A 222 13.59 5.18 -25.82
C GLY A 222 14.34 6.50 -25.75
N GLU A 223 13.68 7.61 -26.10
CA GLU A 223 14.23 8.97 -26.06
C GLU A 223 13.15 9.94 -25.54
N PRO A 224 12.97 10.00 -24.21
CA PRO A 224 11.87 10.75 -23.60
C PRO A 224 12.10 12.25 -23.58
N GLY A 225 11.09 13.03 -23.98
CA GLY A 225 10.97 14.46 -23.78
C GLY A 225 9.74 14.80 -22.92
N VAL A 226 9.85 15.85 -22.09
CA VAL A 226 8.73 16.38 -21.32
C VAL A 226 8.16 17.60 -22.01
N VAL A 227 7.00 17.43 -22.64
CA VAL A 227 6.31 18.52 -23.39
C VAL A 227 5.48 19.38 -22.47
N TRP A 228 4.82 18.76 -21.49
CA TRP A 228 3.93 19.42 -20.55
C TRP A 228 3.97 18.75 -19.18
N LEU A 229 4.00 19.57 -18.11
CA LEU A 229 3.85 19.13 -16.74
C LEU A 229 3.02 20.14 -15.97
N SER A 230 1.95 19.71 -15.33
CA SER A 230 1.09 20.53 -14.47
C SER A 230 0.96 19.97 -13.06
N GLU A 231 0.50 20.80 -12.15
CA GLU A 231 0.12 20.43 -10.79
C GLU A 231 -1.17 21.11 -10.33
N SER A 232 -1.85 20.51 -9.35
CA SER A 232 -3.18 20.96 -8.88
C SER A 232 -3.20 22.40 -8.35
N ARG A 233 -2.09 22.93 -7.83
CA ARG A 233 -1.99 24.30 -7.27
C ARG A 233 -1.40 25.30 -8.26
N ASN A 234 -0.56 24.85 -9.16
CA ASN A 234 0.09 25.67 -10.16
C ASN A 234 -0.12 25.00 -11.53
N LYS A 235 -1.12 25.47 -12.27
CA LYS A 235 -1.57 24.78 -13.50
C LYS A 235 -0.46 24.46 -14.50
N VAL A 236 0.64 25.22 -14.48
CA VAL A 236 1.80 24.97 -15.37
C VAL A 236 3.07 24.93 -14.52
N VAL A 237 3.73 23.79 -14.47
CA VAL A 237 5.07 23.62 -13.88
C VAL A 237 6.13 23.71 -14.96
N SER A 238 5.89 23.07 -16.10
CA SER A 238 6.76 23.15 -17.27
C SER A 238 5.94 23.04 -18.54
N ARG A 239 6.36 23.79 -19.54
CA ARG A 239 5.86 23.77 -20.89
C ARG A 239 7.03 23.99 -21.83
N ASP A 240 7.28 23.03 -22.70
CA ASP A 240 8.28 23.14 -23.74
C ASP A 240 7.62 23.48 -25.07
N ASP A 241 7.50 24.79 -25.36
CA ASP A 241 6.87 25.31 -26.57
C ASP A 241 7.68 25.00 -27.84
N GLU A 242 9.01 24.86 -27.71
CA GLU A 242 9.87 24.53 -28.83
C GLU A 242 9.67 23.07 -29.22
N LEU A 243 9.82 22.15 -28.27
CA LEU A 243 9.58 20.74 -28.48
C LEU A 243 8.14 20.48 -28.98
N ALA A 244 7.14 21.13 -28.37
CA ALA A 244 5.75 21.01 -28.81
C ALA A 244 5.57 21.42 -30.26
N ARG A 245 6.17 22.53 -30.69
CA ARG A 245 6.10 23.03 -32.07
C ARG A 245 6.82 22.10 -33.05
N GLU A 246 8.01 21.61 -32.69
CA GLU A 246 8.77 20.71 -33.56
C GLU A 246 8.02 19.38 -33.81
N ILE A 247 7.26 18.89 -32.85
CA ILE A 247 6.42 17.69 -33.03
C ILE A 247 5.02 18.01 -33.58
N GLY A 248 4.71 19.29 -33.87
CA GLY A 248 3.43 19.71 -34.40
C GLY A 248 2.29 19.84 -33.37
N LEU A 249 2.58 19.72 -32.07
CA LEU A 249 1.56 19.80 -31.00
C LEU A 249 1.31 21.26 -30.58
N SER A 250 0.07 21.72 -30.71
CA SER A 250 -0.35 23.04 -30.21
C SER A 250 -0.93 22.94 -28.81
N ILE A 251 -0.14 23.33 -27.81
CA ILE A 251 -0.58 23.34 -26.40
C ILE A 251 -1.32 24.64 -26.12
N ARG A 252 -2.62 24.55 -25.79
CA ARG A 252 -3.43 25.68 -25.32
C ARG A 252 -3.82 25.45 -23.88
N VAL A 253 -3.43 26.35 -22.97
CA VAL A 253 -3.66 26.25 -21.50
C VAL A 253 -5.15 26.35 -21.13
N ASP A 254 -5.98 26.86 -22.01
CA ASP A 254 -7.44 26.94 -21.87
C ASP A 254 -8.14 25.60 -22.16
N ARG A 255 -7.44 24.60 -22.70
CA ARG A 255 -7.95 23.26 -22.92
C ARG A 255 -7.73 22.35 -21.71
N ASN A 256 -8.54 21.32 -21.63
CA ASN A 256 -8.46 20.31 -20.59
C ASN A 256 -7.26 19.37 -20.84
N LEU A 257 -6.05 19.86 -20.57
CA LEU A 257 -4.79 19.13 -20.74
C LEU A 257 -4.61 18.06 -19.63
N PRO A 258 -3.86 16.97 -19.89
CA PRO A 258 -3.53 16.00 -18.87
C PRO A 258 -2.51 16.57 -17.86
N ASP A 259 -2.24 15.83 -16.79
CA ASP A 259 -1.23 16.25 -15.83
C ASP A 259 0.16 16.28 -16.47
N ILE A 260 0.48 15.29 -17.33
CA ILE A 260 1.79 15.20 -18.01
C ILE A 260 1.59 14.79 -19.47
N ILE A 261 2.34 15.42 -20.38
CA ILE A 261 2.53 14.98 -21.76
C ILE A 261 4.01 14.69 -21.93
N LEU A 262 4.32 13.43 -22.23
CA LEU A 262 5.66 13.02 -22.69
C LEU A 262 5.63 12.73 -24.17
N VAL A 263 6.80 12.82 -24.81
CA VAL A 263 7.02 12.33 -26.16
C VAL A 263 8.19 11.34 -26.14
N ASP A 264 8.07 10.25 -26.87
CA ASP A 264 9.19 9.37 -27.21
C ASP A 264 9.63 9.67 -28.64
N LEU A 265 10.86 10.12 -28.79
CA LEU A 265 11.45 10.51 -30.09
C LEU A 265 12.22 9.36 -30.77
N ALA A 266 12.45 8.24 -30.05
CA ALA A 266 13.18 7.09 -30.63
C ALA A 266 12.46 6.39 -31.79
N PRO A 267 11.10 6.25 -31.83
CA PRO A 267 10.42 5.69 -32.97
C PRO A 267 10.48 6.61 -34.20
N GLN A 268 10.45 6.03 -35.40
CA GLN A 268 10.41 6.79 -36.68
C GLN A 268 9.30 7.87 -36.71
N HIS A 269 8.20 7.61 -36.06
CA HIS A 269 7.13 8.58 -35.79
C HIS A 269 7.03 8.79 -34.28
N PRO A 270 7.15 10.01 -33.77
CA PRO A 270 7.07 10.30 -32.34
C PRO A 270 5.81 9.68 -31.71
N LEU A 271 5.97 9.13 -30.49
CA LEU A 271 4.88 8.60 -29.69
C LEU A 271 4.51 9.61 -28.61
N LEU A 272 3.28 10.13 -28.62
CA LEU A 272 2.74 10.93 -27.53
C LEU A 272 2.26 10.04 -26.40
N VAL A 273 2.65 10.36 -25.18
CA VAL A 273 2.22 9.66 -23.96
C VAL A 273 1.49 10.64 -23.05
N PHE A 274 0.18 10.48 -22.95
CA PHE A 274 -0.68 11.26 -22.08
C PHE A 274 -0.81 10.58 -20.73
N ILE A 275 -0.51 11.30 -19.64
CA ILE A 275 -0.49 10.72 -18.31
C ILE A 275 -1.38 11.52 -17.36
N GLU A 276 -2.30 10.82 -16.68
CA GLU A 276 -3.05 11.33 -15.54
C GLU A 276 -2.43 10.79 -14.24
N VAL A 277 -2.24 11.66 -13.27
CA VAL A 277 -1.62 11.36 -11.98
C VAL A 277 -2.71 11.24 -10.92
N VAL A 278 -2.95 10.04 -10.44
CA VAL A 278 -4.05 9.78 -9.51
C VAL A 278 -3.55 9.57 -8.09
N ALA A 279 -3.64 10.61 -7.29
CA ALA A 279 -3.49 10.54 -5.84
C ALA A 279 -4.84 10.31 -5.14
N THR A 280 -5.93 10.87 -5.69
CA THR A 280 -7.30 10.72 -5.18
C THR A 280 -8.30 10.33 -6.27
N ASP A 281 -8.39 11.12 -7.33
CA ASP A 281 -9.38 10.95 -8.41
C ASP A 281 -8.79 11.38 -9.76
N GLY A 282 -9.46 11.03 -10.87
CA GLY A 282 -9.15 11.51 -12.21
C GLY A 282 -8.31 10.57 -13.08
N PRO A 283 -8.68 9.27 -13.21
CA PRO A 283 -7.98 8.36 -14.13
C PRO A 283 -8.27 8.71 -15.60
N VAL A 284 -7.49 8.13 -16.51
CA VAL A 284 -7.82 8.13 -17.94
C VAL A 284 -9.08 7.28 -18.18
N SER A 285 -10.25 7.91 -18.13
CA SER A 285 -11.52 7.30 -18.49
C SER A 285 -11.70 7.25 -20.01
N GLU A 286 -12.73 6.54 -20.51
CA GLU A 286 -13.06 6.52 -21.97
C GLU A 286 -13.34 7.93 -22.51
N GLU A 287 -14.06 8.76 -21.74
CA GLU A 287 -14.34 10.16 -22.11
C GLU A 287 -13.03 10.97 -22.14
N ARG A 288 -12.21 10.83 -21.11
CA ARG A 288 -10.93 11.52 -21.02
C ARG A 288 -9.99 11.14 -22.15
N LYS A 289 -9.88 9.84 -22.45
CA LYS A 289 -9.11 9.31 -23.57
C LYS A 289 -9.59 9.87 -24.90
N ALA A 290 -10.91 9.93 -25.14
CA ALA A 290 -11.47 10.49 -26.35
C ALA A 290 -11.08 11.98 -26.53
N ALA A 291 -11.15 12.78 -25.47
CA ALA A 291 -10.76 14.19 -25.50
C ALA A 291 -9.25 14.37 -25.79
N LEU A 292 -8.38 13.54 -25.20
CA LEU A 292 -6.94 13.60 -25.45
C LEU A 292 -6.58 13.07 -26.85
N THR A 293 -7.33 12.10 -27.36
CA THR A 293 -7.20 11.61 -28.76
C THR A 293 -7.52 12.74 -29.73
N ALA A 294 -8.64 13.44 -29.55
CA ALA A 294 -9.02 14.56 -30.39
C ALA A 294 -7.96 15.67 -30.40
N LEU A 295 -7.38 15.98 -29.23
CA LEU A 295 -6.28 16.95 -29.11
C LEU A 295 -5.07 16.57 -29.95
N ALA A 296 -4.69 15.29 -29.95
CA ALA A 296 -3.54 14.81 -30.70
C ALA A 296 -3.86 14.69 -32.22
N GLU A 297 -5.08 14.30 -32.59
CA GLU A 297 -5.53 14.24 -33.97
C GLU A 297 -5.58 15.63 -34.62
N GLU A 298 -5.97 16.66 -33.90
CA GLU A 298 -5.88 18.06 -34.36
C GLU A 298 -4.43 18.47 -34.69
N ALA A 299 -3.45 17.87 -34.00
CA ALA A 299 -2.02 18.07 -34.24
C ALA A 299 -1.45 17.12 -35.33
N GLY A 300 -2.30 16.30 -35.99
CA GLY A 300 -1.91 15.39 -37.04
C GLY A 300 -1.40 14.02 -36.61
N PHE A 301 -1.44 13.69 -35.32
CA PHE A 301 -1.03 12.39 -34.81
C PHE A 301 -2.09 11.32 -35.11
N GLN A 302 -1.64 10.13 -35.46
CA GLN A 302 -2.50 8.97 -35.65
C GLN A 302 -2.69 8.24 -34.32
N THR A 303 -3.81 7.54 -34.13
CA THR A 303 -4.11 6.78 -32.89
C THR A 303 -2.99 5.82 -32.49
N ARG A 304 -2.24 5.24 -33.44
CA ARG A 304 -1.08 4.36 -33.15
C ARG A 304 0.14 5.09 -32.58
N GLN A 305 0.15 6.41 -32.60
CA GLN A 305 1.19 7.28 -32.08
C GLN A 305 0.80 7.86 -30.72
N MET A 306 -0.19 7.29 -30.06
CA MET A 306 -0.70 7.74 -28.77
C MET A 306 -0.70 6.61 -27.75
N ALA A 307 -0.23 6.88 -26.56
CA ALA A 307 -0.37 6.02 -25.39
C ALA A 307 -1.03 6.80 -24.26
N PHE A 308 -1.86 6.12 -23.49
CA PHE A 308 -2.62 6.70 -22.38
C PHE A 308 -2.27 5.95 -21.10
N VAL A 309 -1.77 6.64 -20.10
CA VAL A 309 -1.29 6.06 -18.84
C VAL A 309 -1.97 6.73 -17.66
N THR A 310 -2.43 5.95 -16.72
CA THR A 310 -2.80 6.46 -15.40
C THR A 310 -1.72 6.04 -14.40
N ALA A 311 -1.08 7.02 -13.78
CA ALA A 311 -0.03 6.80 -12.81
C ALA A 311 -0.56 6.86 -11.38
N PHE A 312 -0.31 5.81 -10.62
CA PHE A 312 -0.70 5.66 -9.22
C PHE A 312 0.52 5.52 -8.32
N LEU A 313 0.34 5.78 -7.03
CA LEU A 313 1.40 5.50 -6.08
C LEU A 313 1.59 3.99 -5.91
N ASP A 314 0.51 3.25 -5.72
CA ASP A 314 0.56 1.81 -5.46
C ASP A 314 -0.74 1.10 -5.85
N ARG A 315 -0.62 -0.14 -6.33
CA ARG A 315 -1.73 -1.01 -6.73
C ARG A 315 -2.67 -1.40 -5.59
N SER A 316 -2.18 -1.46 -4.37
CA SER A 316 -2.98 -1.81 -3.18
C SER A 316 -3.77 -0.63 -2.59
N GLU A 317 -3.50 0.62 -3.04
CA GLU A 317 -4.16 1.80 -2.50
C GLU A 317 -5.61 1.97 -2.95
N ALA A 318 -6.38 2.68 -2.13
CA ALA A 318 -7.77 2.99 -2.41
C ALA A 318 -7.97 3.80 -3.70
N ALA A 319 -6.99 4.62 -4.09
CA ALA A 319 -7.02 5.40 -5.31
C ALA A 319 -7.14 4.49 -6.54
N PHE A 320 -6.27 3.47 -6.67
CA PHE A 320 -6.37 2.49 -7.76
C PHE A 320 -7.64 1.66 -7.68
N LYS A 321 -7.99 1.15 -6.49
CA LYS A 321 -9.18 0.30 -6.31
C LYS A 321 -10.49 1.01 -6.69
N ARG A 322 -10.58 2.33 -6.47
CA ARG A 322 -11.74 3.13 -6.91
C ARG A 322 -11.73 3.49 -8.39
N ALA A 323 -10.54 3.59 -8.97
CA ALA A 323 -10.37 4.02 -10.34
C ALA A 323 -10.44 2.89 -11.37
N VAL A 324 -10.18 1.63 -10.97
CA VAL A 324 -9.97 0.49 -11.87
C VAL A 324 -11.14 0.24 -12.82
N ASP A 325 -12.38 0.40 -12.35
CA ASP A 325 -13.59 0.20 -13.17
C ASP A 325 -13.81 1.32 -14.20
N ASN A 326 -13.17 2.48 -13.99
CA ASN A 326 -13.28 3.66 -14.86
C ASN A 326 -12.09 3.83 -15.82
N LEU A 327 -11.08 2.95 -15.74
CA LEU A 327 -9.93 3.01 -16.64
C LEU A 327 -10.33 2.64 -18.07
N ALA A 328 -9.94 3.47 -19.02
CA ALA A 328 -10.24 3.26 -20.43
C ALA A 328 -9.60 1.98 -20.97
N TRP A 329 -10.30 1.29 -21.86
CA TRP A 329 -9.70 0.22 -22.67
C TRP A 329 -8.61 0.76 -23.60
N ASP A 330 -7.61 -0.05 -23.89
CA ASP A 330 -6.38 0.31 -24.62
C ASP A 330 -5.62 1.47 -23.93
N SER A 331 -5.60 1.46 -22.61
CA SER A 331 -4.76 2.31 -21.78
C SER A 331 -3.88 1.47 -20.87
N PHE A 332 -3.06 2.14 -20.08
CA PHE A 332 -2.13 1.53 -19.13
C PHE A 332 -2.31 2.09 -17.73
N ALA A 333 -2.04 1.27 -16.72
CA ALA A 333 -1.82 1.73 -15.36
C ALA A 333 -0.39 1.41 -14.92
N TRP A 334 0.26 2.40 -14.30
CA TRP A 334 1.61 2.31 -13.79
C TRP A 334 1.66 2.67 -12.30
N PHE A 335 2.63 2.11 -11.58
CA PHE A 335 2.72 2.25 -10.11
C PHE A 335 4.14 2.61 -9.70
N VAL A 336 4.26 3.70 -8.93
CA VAL A 336 5.56 4.17 -8.42
C VAL A 336 6.28 3.10 -7.60
N THR A 337 5.53 2.31 -6.82
CA THR A 337 6.10 1.24 -5.98
C THR A 337 6.49 -0.02 -6.73
N GLU A 338 6.05 -0.16 -7.98
CA GLU A 338 6.36 -1.29 -8.86
C GLU A 338 6.85 -0.75 -10.23
N PRO A 339 7.96 0.02 -10.28
CA PRO A 339 8.29 0.87 -11.44
C PRO A 339 8.63 0.10 -12.72
N SER A 340 8.95 -1.18 -12.62
CA SER A 340 9.24 -2.04 -13.77
C SER A 340 8.01 -2.75 -14.34
N HIS A 341 6.82 -2.57 -13.73
CA HIS A 341 5.58 -3.24 -14.14
C HIS A 341 4.60 -2.24 -14.76
N LEU A 342 3.89 -2.73 -15.78
CA LEU A 342 2.85 -1.97 -16.51
C LEU A 342 1.64 -2.87 -16.69
N LEU A 343 0.47 -2.44 -16.23
CA LEU A 343 -0.80 -3.11 -16.53
C LEU A 343 -1.39 -2.54 -17.82
N ARG A 344 -1.82 -3.39 -18.74
CA ARG A 344 -2.52 -2.99 -19.96
C ARG A 344 -3.98 -3.40 -19.90
N PHE A 345 -4.86 -2.44 -20.11
CA PHE A 345 -6.30 -2.66 -20.31
C PHE A 345 -6.56 -2.87 -21.78
N TYR A 346 -6.58 -4.13 -22.23
CA TYR A 346 -6.66 -4.46 -23.65
C TYR A 346 -8.10 -4.62 -24.12
N LYS A 347 -8.49 -3.83 -25.15
CA LYS A 347 -9.75 -4.00 -25.87
C LYS A 347 -9.48 -4.85 -27.10
N GLY A 348 -10.09 -6.01 -27.19
CA GLY A 348 -10.02 -6.87 -28.38
C GLY A 348 -10.61 -6.17 -29.61
N ARG A 349 -9.76 -5.55 -30.43
CA ARG A 349 -10.20 -4.81 -31.63
C ARG A 349 -10.35 -5.66 -32.87
N SER A 350 -9.71 -6.83 -32.89
CA SER A 350 -9.68 -7.72 -34.06
C SER A 350 -10.54 -8.96 -33.82
N GLN A 351 -11.31 -9.33 -34.84
CA GLN A 351 -11.95 -10.64 -34.91
C GLN A 351 -11.09 -11.57 -35.79
N PRO A 352 -10.75 -12.78 -35.33
CA PRO A 352 -11.11 -13.37 -34.03
C PRO A 352 -10.28 -12.82 -32.87
N VAL A 353 -10.90 -12.76 -31.66
CA VAL A 353 -10.21 -12.39 -30.42
C VAL A 353 -9.05 -13.36 -30.18
N LYS A 354 -7.85 -12.84 -29.87
CA LYS A 354 -6.69 -13.67 -29.55
C LYS A 354 -6.96 -14.60 -28.38
N LYS A 355 -6.63 -15.87 -28.55
CA LYS A 355 -6.68 -16.86 -27.47
C LYS A 355 -5.55 -16.60 -26.48
N LEU A 356 -5.72 -17.00 -25.21
CA LEU A 356 -4.66 -16.82 -24.18
C LEU A 356 -3.32 -17.39 -24.62
N SER A 357 -3.30 -18.55 -25.29
CA SER A 357 -2.08 -19.18 -25.84
C SER A 357 -1.34 -18.35 -26.89
N GLN A 358 -1.93 -17.28 -27.40
CA GLN A 358 -1.30 -16.36 -28.35
C GLN A 358 -0.67 -15.14 -27.66
N TRP A 359 -0.76 -15.07 -26.34
CA TRP A 359 -0.20 -14.01 -25.50
C TRP A 359 1.00 -14.49 -24.67
N ILE A 360 1.18 -15.80 -24.58
CA ILE A 360 2.26 -16.49 -23.90
C ILE A 360 3.25 -16.97 -24.98
#